data_daefd91cddc199898e6c5219d34183d2
#
_entry.id   daefd91cddc199898e6c5219d34183d2
#
_cell.length_a   1.000
_cell.length_b   1.000
_cell.length_c   1.000
_cell.angle_alpha   90.00
_cell.angle_beta   90.00
_cell.angle_gamma   90.00
#
_symmetry.space_group_name_H-M   'P 1'
#
loop_
_entity.id
_entity.type
_entity.pdbx_description
1 polymer ?
#
loop_
_entity_poly.entity_id
_entity_poly.type
_entity_poly.pdbx_seq_one_letter_code
_entity_poly.pdbx_strand_id
1 'polypeptide(L)'
;MTMKNYKLLAEKVIEKSLLKGADFSDVVVLGNISKNIGCRLGKVEEIEQSETQILGLRTFIGKKNAITSTNNFTESSIDSSIERVIEMTKLTPDDPLPGLASKTSEKIPELDLYDRTNLSAEELKDLALNVEEISLETNGIKNSNGATASQSKSSIYLATSEGFSNGYEKSNFSLSCSCLLYTSPSPRDRG
;
A
#
# COMPACT_ATOMS: atom_id res chain seq x y z
N MET A 1 -8.22 10.98 -1.58
CA MET A 1 -7.58 12.25 -2.09
C MET A 1 -7.12 12.02 -3.53
N THR A 2 -6.90 13.08 -4.33
CA THR A 2 -6.38 12.98 -5.72
C THR A 2 -4.86 13.08 -5.75
N MET A 3 -4.22 12.60 -6.82
CA MET A 3 -2.77 12.75 -7.05
C MET A 3 -2.30 14.21 -6.94
N LYS A 4 -3.12 15.17 -7.42
CA LYS A 4 -2.83 16.60 -7.26
C LYS A 4 -2.76 17.02 -5.78
N ASN A 5 -3.64 16.48 -4.95
CA ASN A 5 -3.65 16.79 -3.52
C ASN A 5 -2.44 16.16 -2.82
N TYR A 6 -2.00 14.95 -3.23
CA TYR A 6 -0.79 14.31 -2.70
C TYR A 6 0.46 15.13 -3.02
N LYS A 7 0.55 15.63 -4.25
CA LYS A 7 1.63 16.54 -4.66
C LYS A 7 1.71 17.76 -3.75
N LEU A 8 0.61 18.51 -3.62
CA LEU A 8 0.56 19.72 -2.80
C LEU A 8 0.89 19.44 -1.33
N LEU A 9 0.40 18.33 -0.79
CA LEU A 9 0.69 17.92 0.58
C LEU A 9 2.19 17.61 0.76
N ALA A 10 2.78 16.80 -0.13
CA ALA A 10 4.18 16.41 -0.04
C ALA A 10 5.11 17.64 -0.17
N GLU A 11 4.85 18.54 -1.11
CA GLU A 11 5.63 19.76 -1.30
C GLU A 11 5.53 20.68 -0.05
N LYS A 12 4.34 20.87 0.53
CA LYS A 12 4.14 21.62 1.78
C LYS A 12 4.91 21.02 2.96
N VAL A 13 4.93 19.69 3.08
CA VAL A 13 5.62 18.99 4.17
C VAL A 13 7.13 19.13 4.03
N ILE A 14 7.67 19.02 2.81
CA ILE A 14 9.10 19.25 2.52
C ILE A 14 9.47 20.67 2.90
N GLU A 15 8.75 21.68 2.41
CA GLU A 15 9.03 23.09 2.72
C GLU A 15 9.06 23.33 4.23
N LYS A 16 8.05 22.88 4.97
CA LYS A 16 7.99 22.99 6.43
C LYS A 16 9.15 22.29 7.14
N SER A 17 9.57 21.14 6.61
CA SER A 17 10.69 20.37 7.20
C SER A 17 12.02 21.12 7.06
N LEU A 18 12.29 21.72 5.89
CA LEU A 18 13.46 22.53 5.65
C LEU A 18 13.45 23.80 6.53
N LEU A 19 12.29 24.48 6.64
CA LEU A 19 12.15 25.66 7.52
C LEU A 19 12.39 25.32 8.99
N LYS A 20 12.14 24.06 9.41
CA LYS A 20 12.39 23.59 10.79
C LYS A 20 13.80 23.01 11.00
N GLY A 21 14.68 23.12 10.01
CA GLY A 21 16.11 22.84 10.15
C GLY A 21 16.57 21.47 9.60
N ALA A 22 15.78 20.80 8.76
CA ALA A 22 16.31 19.71 7.96
C ALA A 22 17.18 20.25 6.81
N ASP A 23 18.32 19.61 6.55
CA ASP A 23 19.15 19.90 5.38
C ASP A 23 18.50 19.34 4.11
N PHE A 24 17.95 18.12 4.21
CA PHE A 24 17.19 17.45 3.15
C PHE A 24 15.99 16.72 3.73
N SER A 25 14.98 16.49 2.89
CA SER A 25 13.84 15.66 3.24
C SER A 25 13.23 14.95 2.03
N ASP A 26 12.61 13.82 2.28
CA ASP A 26 11.69 13.19 1.32
C ASP A 26 10.36 12.83 1.99
N VAL A 27 9.33 12.84 1.18
CA VAL A 27 7.95 12.55 1.60
C VAL A 27 7.33 11.55 0.66
N VAL A 28 6.77 10.49 1.21
CA VAL A 28 5.91 9.54 0.50
C VAL A 28 4.49 9.69 1.00
N VAL A 29 3.54 9.88 0.09
CA VAL A 29 2.12 9.83 0.41
C VAL A 29 1.52 8.62 -0.28
N LEU A 30 0.92 7.74 0.52
CA LEU A 30 0.28 6.51 0.08
C LEU A 30 -1.22 6.59 0.34
N GLY A 31 -2.01 6.12 -0.61
CA GLY A 31 -3.43 5.85 -0.42
C GLY A 31 -3.77 4.46 -0.96
N ASN A 32 -4.63 3.75 -0.27
CA ASN A 32 -5.13 2.46 -0.72
C ASN A 32 -6.61 2.35 -0.41
N ILE A 33 -7.38 1.89 -1.38
CA ILE A 33 -8.78 1.48 -1.22
C ILE A 33 -8.85 0.03 -1.64
N SER A 34 -9.39 -0.82 -0.79
CA SER A 34 -9.55 -2.25 -1.09
C SER A 34 -10.95 -2.73 -0.75
N LYS A 35 -11.41 -3.70 -1.53
CA LYS A 35 -12.63 -4.49 -1.29
C LYS A 35 -12.24 -5.95 -1.38
N ASN A 36 -12.71 -6.75 -0.44
CA ASN A 36 -12.46 -8.17 -0.35
C ASN A 36 -13.75 -8.90 0.00
N ILE A 37 -14.09 -9.93 -0.74
CA ILE A 37 -15.25 -10.79 -0.48
C ILE A 37 -14.77 -12.23 -0.42
N GLY A 38 -14.99 -12.86 0.74
CA GLY A 38 -14.73 -14.27 0.98
C GLY A 38 -16.03 -15.08 0.97
N CYS A 39 -16.01 -16.19 0.23
CA CYS A 39 -17.13 -17.14 0.17
C CYS A 39 -16.64 -18.54 0.53
N ARG A 40 -17.49 -19.33 1.17
CA ARG A 40 -17.21 -20.74 1.45
C ARG A 40 -18.50 -21.57 1.39
N LEU A 41 -18.42 -22.70 0.69
CA LEU A 41 -19.54 -23.64 0.50
C LEU A 41 -20.82 -22.93 0.06
N GLY A 42 -20.69 -22.04 -0.92
CA GLY A 42 -21.78 -21.28 -1.52
C GLY A 42 -22.33 -20.15 -0.64
N LYS A 43 -21.64 -19.77 0.45
CA LYS A 43 -22.07 -18.69 1.36
C LYS A 43 -20.98 -17.65 1.52
N VAL A 44 -21.39 -16.39 1.61
CA VAL A 44 -20.48 -15.30 1.96
C VAL A 44 -20.10 -15.43 3.44
N GLU A 45 -18.80 -15.47 3.75
CA GLU A 45 -18.27 -15.50 5.11
C GLU A 45 -17.62 -14.17 5.49
N GLU A 46 -17.07 -13.43 4.50
CA GLU A 46 -16.34 -12.19 4.76
C GLU A 46 -16.68 -11.11 3.73
N ILE A 47 -16.90 -9.90 4.22
CA ILE A 47 -17.00 -8.68 3.40
C ILE A 47 -16.16 -7.63 4.09
N GLU A 48 -15.05 -7.24 3.46
CA GLU A 48 -14.17 -6.20 3.97
C GLU A 48 -14.05 -5.07 2.95
N GLN A 49 -14.19 -3.84 3.41
CA GLN A 49 -13.82 -2.65 2.66
C GLN A 49 -12.94 -1.76 3.54
N SER A 50 -11.78 -1.39 3.02
CA SER A 50 -10.80 -0.60 3.74
C SER A 50 -10.35 0.60 2.89
N GLU A 51 -10.19 1.74 3.54
CA GLU A 51 -9.52 2.91 2.98
C GLU A 51 -8.44 3.37 3.94
N THR A 52 -7.20 3.41 3.45
CA THR A 52 -6.05 3.83 4.24
C THR A 52 -5.28 4.93 3.53
N GLN A 53 -4.74 5.87 4.31
CA GLN A 53 -3.84 6.91 3.83
C GLN A 53 -2.69 7.05 4.82
N ILE A 54 -1.48 7.15 4.31
CA ILE A 54 -0.26 7.27 5.12
C ILE A 54 0.65 8.30 4.48
N LEU A 55 1.20 9.18 5.29
CA LEU A 55 2.30 10.06 4.94
C LEU A 55 3.53 9.59 5.71
N GLY A 56 4.60 9.23 4.98
CA GLY A 56 5.93 8.98 5.51
C GLY A 56 6.81 10.21 5.25
N LEU A 57 7.54 10.66 6.26
CA LEU A 57 8.49 11.76 6.19
C LEU A 57 9.82 11.27 6.69
N ARG A 58 10.88 11.46 5.89
CA ARG A 58 12.27 11.28 6.27
C ARG A 58 13.00 12.62 6.23
N THR A 59 13.80 12.90 7.24
CA THR A 59 14.61 14.12 7.32
C THR A 59 16.06 13.78 7.54
N PHE A 60 16.93 14.66 7.04
CA PHE A 60 18.39 14.57 7.17
C PHE A 60 18.92 15.85 7.78
N ILE A 61 19.88 15.72 8.72
CA ILE A 61 20.65 16.81 9.34
C ILE A 61 22.11 16.35 9.43
N GLY A 62 22.98 16.93 8.60
CA GLY A 62 24.35 16.46 8.44
C GLY A 62 24.36 15.01 7.94
N LYS A 63 24.94 14.12 8.74
CA LYS A 63 25.00 12.67 8.45
C LYS A 63 23.91 11.86 9.15
N LYS A 64 22.98 12.51 9.80
CA LYS A 64 21.92 11.87 10.58
C LYS A 64 20.63 11.84 9.81
N ASN A 65 19.83 10.80 9.99
CA ASN A 65 18.49 10.74 9.44
C ASN A 65 17.51 10.03 10.37
N ALA A 66 16.22 10.36 10.23
CA ALA A 66 15.13 9.69 10.91
C ALA A 66 13.89 9.68 10.03
N ILE A 67 12.99 8.74 10.31
CA ILE A 67 11.73 8.55 9.59
C ILE A 67 10.58 8.58 10.60
N THR A 68 9.49 9.22 10.21
CA THR A 68 8.20 9.13 10.89
C THR A 68 7.08 8.91 9.90
N SER A 69 5.91 8.48 10.38
CA SER A 69 4.71 8.39 9.56
C SER A 69 3.48 8.84 10.35
N THR A 70 2.47 9.27 9.61
CA THR A 70 1.15 9.60 10.15
C THR A 70 0.05 9.23 9.14
N ASN A 71 -1.09 8.81 9.66
CA ASN A 71 -2.34 8.64 8.89
C ASN A 71 -3.32 9.80 9.11
N ASN A 72 -2.98 10.76 9.95
CA ASN A 72 -3.77 11.94 10.21
C ASN A 72 -3.19 13.14 9.45
N PHE A 73 -3.90 13.61 8.43
CA PHE A 73 -3.47 14.69 7.54
C PHE A 73 -3.97 16.08 7.97
N THR A 74 -4.42 16.22 9.21
CA THR A 74 -4.69 17.56 9.77
C THR A 74 -3.38 18.35 9.89
N GLU A 75 -3.44 19.64 9.74
CA GLU A 75 -2.26 20.51 9.77
C GLU A 75 -1.48 20.36 11.09
N SER A 76 -2.18 20.32 12.22
CA SER A 76 -1.58 20.14 13.54
C SER A 76 -0.84 18.79 13.68
N SER A 77 -1.39 17.71 13.14
CA SER A 77 -0.75 16.38 13.18
C SER A 77 0.49 16.32 12.31
N ILE A 78 0.45 16.96 11.13
CA ILE A 78 1.59 17.07 10.23
C ILE A 78 2.70 17.89 10.90
N ASP A 79 2.38 19.06 11.48
CA ASP A 79 3.35 19.92 12.16
C ASP A 79 4.01 19.21 13.34
N SER A 80 3.24 18.49 14.15
CA SER A 80 3.75 17.67 15.25
C SER A 80 4.64 16.52 14.75
N SER A 81 4.33 15.92 13.60
CA SER A 81 5.13 14.87 12.99
C SER A 81 6.47 15.40 12.48
N ILE A 82 6.47 16.61 11.88
CA ILE A 82 7.69 17.28 11.43
C ILE A 82 8.59 17.61 12.62
N GLU A 83 8.05 18.22 13.69
CA GLU A 83 8.80 18.53 14.89
C GLU A 83 9.44 17.28 15.50
N ARG A 84 8.64 16.24 15.66
CA ARG A 84 9.11 14.97 16.21
C ARG A 84 10.24 14.35 15.38
N VAL A 85 10.12 14.30 14.05
CA VAL A 85 11.18 13.69 13.22
C VAL A 85 12.44 14.52 13.20
N ILE A 86 12.36 15.84 13.25
CA ILE A 86 13.53 16.73 13.38
C ILE A 86 14.29 16.44 14.69
N GLU A 87 13.58 16.35 15.82
CA GLU A 87 14.20 16.02 17.09
C GLU A 87 14.79 14.60 17.10
N MET A 88 14.08 13.63 16.52
CA MET A 88 14.60 12.27 16.33
C MET A 88 15.90 12.28 15.50
N THR A 89 15.93 13.03 14.39
CA THR A 89 17.10 13.09 13.51
C THR A 89 18.34 13.62 14.25
N LYS A 90 18.19 14.62 15.13
CA LYS A 90 19.28 15.16 15.93
C LYS A 90 19.90 14.12 16.88
N LEU A 91 19.10 13.14 17.31
CA LEU A 91 19.49 12.13 18.30
C LEU A 91 20.03 10.83 17.68
N THR A 92 19.81 10.59 16.39
CA THR A 92 20.31 9.38 15.71
C THR A 92 21.84 9.41 15.56
N PRO A 93 22.51 8.25 15.51
CA PRO A 93 23.92 8.19 15.16
C PRO A 93 24.15 8.60 13.70
N ASP A 94 25.40 8.92 13.38
CA ASP A 94 25.78 9.23 11.99
C ASP A 94 25.62 8.00 11.10
N ASP A 95 25.01 8.23 9.92
CA ASP A 95 24.92 7.25 8.85
C ASP A 95 26.18 7.36 7.96
N PRO A 96 26.88 6.27 7.66
CA PRO A 96 28.05 6.32 6.77
C PRO A 96 27.71 6.72 5.33
N LEU A 97 26.45 6.53 4.89
CA LEU A 97 25.98 6.83 3.53
C LEU A 97 24.70 7.70 3.56
N PRO A 98 24.76 8.90 4.15
CA PRO A 98 23.59 9.75 4.27
C PRO A 98 23.24 10.40 2.93
N GLY A 99 21.97 10.66 2.72
CA GLY A 99 21.51 11.51 1.63
C GLY A 99 20.33 10.94 0.84
N LEU A 100 19.83 11.79 -0.03
CA LEU A 100 18.81 11.45 -0.99
C LEU A 100 19.45 10.84 -2.26
N ALA A 101 18.70 10.01 -2.96
CA ALA A 101 19.11 9.57 -4.29
C ALA A 101 19.21 10.77 -5.21
N SER A 102 20.27 10.80 -6.04
CA SER A 102 20.45 11.85 -7.06
C SER A 102 19.24 11.88 -7.99
N LYS A 103 18.81 13.09 -8.35
CA LYS A 103 17.71 13.25 -9.30
C LYS A 103 18.10 12.62 -10.64
N THR A 104 17.32 11.64 -11.07
CA THR A 104 17.45 11.14 -12.44
C THR A 104 16.83 12.14 -13.42
N SER A 105 17.54 12.41 -14.54
CA SER A 105 17.01 13.19 -15.65
C SER A 105 16.20 12.33 -16.63
N GLU A 106 16.15 11.03 -16.42
CA GLU A 106 15.42 10.13 -17.31
C GLU A 106 13.91 10.36 -17.20
N LYS A 107 13.27 10.37 -18.35
CA LYS A 107 11.81 10.45 -18.42
C LYS A 107 11.24 9.14 -17.89
N ILE A 108 10.45 9.22 -16.83
CA ILE A 108 9.72 8.06 -16.30
C ILE A 108 8.72 7.61 -17.37
N PRO A 109 8.80 6.36 -17.84
CA PRO A 109 7.85 5.86 -18.81
C PRO A 109 6.43 5.82 -18.22
N GLU A 110 5.44 6.06 -19.07
CA GLU A 110 4.06 5.82 -18.72
C GLU A 110 3.82 4.31 -18.73
N LEU A 111 3.45 3.77 -17.57
CA LEU A 111 3.15 2.36 -17.40
C LEU A 111 1.62 2.23 -17.26
N ASP A 112 1.05 1.28 -17.99
CA ASP A 112 -0.38 0.95 -17.90
C ASP A 112 -0.65 0.13 -16.63
N LEU A 113 -0.68 0.81 -15.48
CA LEU A 113 -0.83 0.18 -14.16
C LEU A 113 -2.24 0.37 -13.58
N TYR A 114 -3.07 1.22 -14.17
CA TYR A 114 -4.32 1.63 -13.57
C TYR A 114 -5.52 1.37 -14.48
N ASP A 115 -6.35 0.43 -14.06
CA ASP A 115 -7.67 0.19 -14.62
C ASP A 115 -8.73 0.95 -13.82
N ARG A 116 -9.62 1.66 -14.53
CA ARG A 116 -10.71 2.45 -13.92
C ARG A 116 -11.89 1.60 -13.45
N THR A 117 -11.96 0.33 -13.83
CA THR A 117 -13.02 -0.59 -13.41
C THR A 117 -13.18 -0.55 -11.90
N ASN A 118 -14.40 -0.49 -11.44
CA ASN A 118 -14.75 -0.45 -10.02
C ASN A 118 -15.86 -1.47 -9.76
N LEU A 119 -15.46 -2.68 -9.39
CA LEU A 119 -16.38 -3.75 -9.09
C LEU A 119 -17.17 -3.44 -7.81
N SER A 120 -18.47 -3.68 -7.86
CA SER A 120 -19.35 -3.67 -6.70
C SER A 120 -19.08 -4.87 -5.79
N ALA A 121 -19.57 -4.82 -4.57
CA ALA A 121 -19.50 -5.98 -3.66
C ALA A 121 -20.27 -7.19 -4.22
N GLU A 122 -21.37 -6.95 -4.94
CA GLU A 122 -22.15 -8.01 -5.57
C GLU A 122 -21.37 -8.70 -6.71
N GLU A 123 -20.72 -7.93 -7.59
CA GLU A 123 -19.88 -8.49 -8.65
C GLU A 123 -18.69 -9.30 -8.09
N LEU A 124 -18.04 -8.82 -7.02
CA LEU A 124 -16.97 -9.56 -6.36
C LEU A 124 -17.49 -10.85 -5.70
N LYS A 125 -18.67 -10.79 -5.08
CA LYS A 125 -19.35 -11.98 -4.52
C LYS A 125 -19.63 -13.03 -5.60
N ASP A 126 -20.20 -12.61 -6.72
CA ASP A 126 -20.52 -13.53 -7.81
C ASP A 126 -19.26 -14.17 -8.40
N LEU A 127 -18.16 -13.42 -8.51
CA LEU A 127 -16.87 -13.96 -8.93
C LEU A 127 -16.33 -15.00 -7.92
N ALA A 128 -16.41 -14.73 -6.62
CA ALA A 128 -15.93 -15.65 -5.58
C ALA A 128 -16.76 -16.93 -5.55
N LEU A 129 -18.10 -16.84 -5.63
CA LEU A 129 -18.99 -17.99 -5.68
C LEU A 129 -18.76 -18.85 -6.92
N ASN A 130 -18.63 -18.22 -8.09
CA ASN A 130 -18.42 -18.93 -9.35
C ASN A 130 -17.08 -19.70 -9.36
N VAL A 131 -15.99 -19.10 -8.88
CA VAL A 131 -14.70 -19.80 -8.83
C VAL A 131 -14.71 -20.94 -7.82
N GLU A 132 -15.43 -20.81 -6.71
CA GLU A 132 -15.60 -21.91 -5.76
C GLU A 132 -16.40 -23.07 -6.36
N GLU A 133 -17.51 -22.77 -7.03
CA GLU A 133 -18.36 -23.77 -7.69
C GLU A 133 -17.55 -24.57 -8.73
N ILE A 134 -16.88 -23.90 -9.67
CA ILE A 134 -16.01 -24.52 -10.67
C ILE A 134 -14.92 -25.39 -10.00
N SER A 135 -14.35 -24.90 -8.90
CA SER A 135 -13.32 -25.65 -8.18
C SER A 135 -13.88 -26.93 -7.56
N LEU A 136 -15.05 -26.88 -6.94
CA LEU A 136 -15.71 -28.04 -6.34
C LEU A 136 -16.16 -29.09 -7.36
N GLU A 137 -16.51 -28.68 -8.58
CA GLU A 137 -16.83 -29.59 -9.69
C GLU A 137 -15.60 -30.33 -10.23
N THR A 138 -14.38 -29.85 -9.93
CA THR A 138 -13.15 -30.46 -10.43
C THR A 138 -12.93 -31.84 -9.80
N ASN A 139 -12.66 -32.85 -10.63
CA ASN A 139 -12.48 -34.22 -10.19
C ASN A 139 -11.33 -34.36 -9.18
N GLY A 140 -11.61 -35.01 -8.06
CA GLY A 140 -10.65 -35.22 -6.96
C GLY A 140 -10.74 -34.18 -5.85
N ILE A 141 -11.32 -33.03 -6.06
CA ILE A 141 -11.57 -32.04 -5.01
C ILE A 141 -12.77 -32.51 -4.16
N LYS A 142 -12.58 -32.52 -2.85
CA LYS A 142 -13.58 -33.01 -1.89
C LYS A 142 -14.16 -31.91 -1.02
N ASN A 143 -13.44 -30.81 -0.86
CA ASN A 143 -13.87 -29.69 -0.03
C ASN A 143 -13.18 -28.39 -0.46
N SER A 144 -13.83 -27.27 -0.21
CA SER A 144 -13.28 -25.93 -0.34
C SER A 144 -12.93 -25.35 1.03
N ASN A 145 -11.81 -24.69 1.13
CA ASN A 145 -11.45 -23.85 2.25
C ASN A 145 -11.84 -22.37 2.02
N GLY A 146 -12.57 -22.14 0.94
CA GLY A 146 -13.10 -20.84 0.56
C GLY A 146 -12.47 -20.27 -0.71
N ALA A 147 -13.22 -19.37 -1.32
CA ALA A 147 -12.80 -18.55 -2.44
C ALA A 147 -12.84 -17.08 -2.07
N THR A 148 -11.95 -16.30 -2.65
CA THR A 148 -11.84 -14.86 -2.38
C THR A 148 -11.73 -14.11 -3.69
N ALA A 149 -12.52 -13.04 -3.83
CA ALA A 149 -12.40 -12.06 -4.89
C ALA A 149 -12.08 -10.69 -4.27
N SER A 150 -11.07 -10.01 -4.80
CA SER A 150 -10.67 -8.71 -4.29
C SER A 150 -10.31 -7.73 -5.39
N GLN A 151 -10.52 -6.47 -5.09
CA GLN A 151 -10.04 -5.34 -5.86
C GLN A 151 -9.35 -4.34 -4.95
N SER A 152 -8.19 -3.83 -5.35
CA SER A 152 -7.55 -2.70 -4.68
C SER A 152 -7.09 -1.64 -5.67
N LYS A 153 -7.11 -0.38 -5.22
CA LYS A 153 -6.58 0.78 -5.93
C LYS A 153 -5.64 1.51 -5.01
N SER A 154 -4.40 1.68 -5.46
CA SER A 154 -3.36 2.36 -4.69
C SER A 154 -2.86 3.57 -5.44
N SER A 155 -2.61 4.64 -4.71
CA SER A 155 -1.97 5.87 -5.19
C SER A 155 -0.70 6.09 -4.39
N ILE A 156 0.41 6.35 -5.07
CA ILE A 156 1.73 6.56 -4.45
C ILE A 156 2.28 7.86 -5.01
N TYR A 157 2.73 8.74 -4.13
CA TYR A 157 3.40 9.99 -4.50
C TYR A 157 4.67 10.15 -3.69
N LEU A 158 5.79 10.40 -4.36
CA LEU A 158 7.08 10.68 -3.76
C LEU A 158 7.55 12.06 -4.17
N ALA A 159 7.98 12.85 -3.20
CA ALA A 159 8.68 14.11 -3.44
C ALA A 159 9.94 14.19 -2.58
N THR A 160 10.96 14.88 -3.08
CA THR A 160 12.22 15.12 -2.38
C THR A 160 12.58 16.61 -2.42
N SER A 161 13.34 17.08 -1.42
CA SER A 161 13.88 18.43 -1.41
C SER A 161 14.87 18.72 -2.56
N GLU A 162 15.42 17.66 -3.19
CA GLU A 162 16.30 17.73 -4.38
C GLU A 162 15.51 17.89 -5.70
N GLY A 163 14.19 18.11 -5.62
CA GLY A 163 13.33 18.44 -6.77
C GLY A 163 12.80 17.24 -7.55
N PHE A 164 12.88 16.02 -7.02
CA PHE A 164 12.07 14.92 -7.52
C PHE A 164 10.63 15.09 -7.00
N SER A 165 9.63 14.95 -7.87
CA SER A 165 8.22 15.08 -7.49
C SER A 165 7.39 14.31 -8.51
N ASN A 166 7.02 13.07 -8.21
CA ASN A 166 6.24 12.22 -9.09
C ASN A 166 5.45 11.16 -8.32
N GLY A 167 4.46 10.57 -9.01
CA GLY A 167 3.63 9.53 -8.44
C GLY A 167 2.88 8.75 -9.51
N TYR A 168 2.29 7.67 -9.10
CA TYR A 168 1.46 6.82 -9.96
C TYR A 168 0.30 6.21 -9.19
N GLU A 169 -0.68 5.77 -9.95
CA GLU A 169 -1.80 4.96 -9.44
C GLU A 169 -1.68 3.56 -10.02
N LYS A 170 -2.12 2.57 -9.26
CA LYS A 170 -2.24 1.19 -9.72
C LYS A 170 -3.52 0.55 -9.21
N SER A 171 -4.06 -0.35 -10.00
CA SER A 171 -5.14 -1.26 -9.60
C SER A 171 -4.65 -2.69 -9.55
N ASN A 172 -5.26 -3.48 -8.71
CA ASN A 172 -5.03 -4.92 -8.63
C ASN A 172 -6.36 -5.63 -8.44
N PHE A 173 -6.54 -6.71 -9.21
CA PHE A 173 -7.67 -7.63 -9.10
C PHE A 173 -7.11 -9.00 -8.76
N SER A 174 -7.71 -9.66 -7.80
CA SER A 174 -7.29 -11.00 -7.40
C SER A 174 -8.52 -11.90 -7.23
N LEU A 175 -8.41 -13.11 -7.75
CA LEU A 175 -9.39 -14.17 -7.60
C LEU A 175 -8.67 -15.45 -7.23
N SER A 176 -9.08 -16.10 -6.14
CA SER A 176 -8.44 -17.31 -5.65
C SER A 176 -9.45 -18.25 -4.99
N CYS A 177 -9.18 -19.55 -5.08
CA CYS A 177 -9.89 -20.58 -4.33
C CYS A 177 -8.88 -21.56 -3.73
N SER A 178 -9.07 -21.93 -2.46
CA SER A 178 -8.28 -22.92 -1.77
C SER A 178 -9.08 -24.19 -1.57
N CYS A 179 -8.61 -25.29 -2.16
CA CYS A 179 -9.30 -26.57 -2.12
C CYS A 179 -8.49 -27.64 -1.41
N LEU A 180 -9.19 -28.59 -0.78
CA LEU A 180 -8.58 -29.75 -0.14
C LEU A 180 -8.68 -30.97 -1.06
N LEU A 181 -7.50 -31.52 -1.39
CA LEU A 181 -7.37 -32.74 -2.16
C LEU A 181 -6.80 -33.85 -1.25
N TYR A 182 -7.58 -34.88 -0.99
CA TYR A 182 -7.12 -36.05 -0.25
C TYR A 182 -6.56 -37.09 -1.23
N THR A 183 -5.24 -37.10 -1.44
CA THR A 183 -4.59 -38.01 -2.39
C THR A 183 -4.02 -39.26 -1.76
N SER A 184 -3.70 -39.28 -0.48
CA SER A 184 -3.31 -40.47 0.29
C SER A 184 -3.21 -40.15 1.79
N PRO A 185 -3.39 -41.12 2.70
CA PRO A 185 -3.09 -40.93 4.11
C PRO A 185 -1.61 -40.61 4.32
N SER A 186 -1.31 -39.69 5.24
CA SER A 186 0.07 -39.40 5.65
C SER A 186 0.78 -40.68 6.10
N PRO A 187 2.09 -40.86 5.83
CA PRO A 187 2.86 -41.97 6.39
C PRO A 187 2.78 -42.13 7.91
N ARG A 188 2.39 -41.05 8.63
CA ARG A 188 2.16 -41.06 10.08
C ARG A 188 0.81 -41.66 10.49
N ASP A 189 -0.15 -41.76 9.57
CA ASP A 189 -1.47 -42.33 9.83
C ASP A 189 -1.54 -43.84 9.54
N ARG A 190 -0.37 -44.46 9.24
CA ARG A 190 -0.21 -45.90 9.02
C ARG A 190 0.43 -46.59 10.24
N GLY A 191 -0.05 -46.22 11.41
CA GLY A 191 0.29 -46.87 12.66
C GLY A 191 -0.67 -48.02 12.98
#